data_00e7d1e3883c5fae003c37870d92259a
#
_entry.id   00e7d1e3883c5fae003c37870d92259a
#
_cell.length_a   1.000
_cell.length_b   1.000
_cell.length_c   1.000
_cell.angle_alpha   90.00
_cell.angle_beta   90.00
_cell.angle_gamma   90.00
#
_symmetry.space_group_name_H-M   'P 1'
#
loop_
_entity.id
_entity.type
_entity.pdbx_description
1 polymer ?
#
loop_
_entity_poly.entity_id
_entity_poly.type
_entity_poly.pdbx_seq_one_letter_code
_entity_poly.pdbx_strand_id
1 'polypeptide(L)'
;MVRFTLYQVNLYTDARGNKLIHTILQYLNENLSKSTLTLKKIAEINYVNPSYLSRIFKEVTQMNFVDYLATLRIEKAKRLLQTGNLRIYEIAESVGISDPNYFSKLFKKYTNMTPAQYKEEIHRQEDF
;
A
#
# COMPACT_ATOMS: atom_id res chain seq x y z
N MET A 1 0.66 12.37 -0.62
CA MET A 1 0.83 11.17 -1.44
C MET A 1 1.88 10.28 -0.80
N VAL A 2 1.63 8.97 -0.83
CA VAL A 2 2.50 8.00 -0.17
C VAL A 2 3.92 8.05 -0.67
N ARG A 3 4.13 8.18 -1.98
CA ARG A 3 5.48 8.15 -2.53
C ARG A 3 6.38 9.30 -2.09
N PHE A 4 5.81 10.37 -1.53
CA PHE A 4 6.65 11.44 -0.99
C PHE A 4 7.43 10.99 0.23
N THR A 5 6.87 10.08 1.03
CA THR A 5 7.57 9.55 2.18
C THR A 5 8.77 8.70 1.79
N LEU A 6 8.78 8.15 0.56
CA LEU A 6 9.90 7.34 0.06
C LEU A 6 11.19 8.15 -0.07
N TYR A 7 11.07 9.45 -0.30
CA TYR A 7 12.22 10.32 -0.56
C TYR A 7 12.56 11.21 0.62
N GLN A 8 11.73 11.22 1.65
CA GLN A 8 12.01 12.01 2.84
C GLN A 8 12.95 11.24 3.76
N VAL A 9 14.13 11.79 3.99
CA VAL A 9 15.08 11.18 4.89
C VAL A 9 14.82 11.72 6.29
N ASN A 10 14.58 10.82 7.24
CA ASN A 10 14.42 11.21 8.63
C ASN A 10 15.82 11.43 9.21
N LEU A 11 16.13 12.68 9.58
CA LEU A 11 17.43 13.05 10.10
C LEU A 11 17.76 12.38 11.44
N TYR A 12 16.75 11.88 12.14
CA TYR A 12 16.92 11.21 13.43
C TYR A 12 17.11 9.70 13.29
N THR A 13 16.99 9.15 12.09
CA THR A 13 17.20 7.73 11.80
C THR A 13 18.56 7.58 11.11
N ASP A 14 19.36 6.63 11.55
CA ASP A 14 20.67 6.41 10.96
C ASP A 14 20.59 5.93 9.50
N ALA A 15 21.69 6.00 8.78
CA ALA A 15 21.74 5.64 7.36
C ALA A 15 21.37 4.17 7.12
N ARG A 16 21.69 3.28 8.07
CA ARG A 16 21.35 1.85 7.98
C ARG A 16 19.86 1.65 8.05
N GLY A 17 19.18 2.33 8.97
CA GLY A 17 17.72 2.27 9.11
C GLY A 17 17.03 2.78 7.87
N ASN A 18 17.48 3.90 7.32
CA ASN A 18 16.92 4.46 6.08
C ASN A 18 17.08 3.48 4.91
N LYS A 19 18.26 2.88 4.78
CA LYS A 19 18.54 1.90 3.71
C LYS A 19 17.64 0.68 3.83
N LEU A 20 17.48 0.16 5.05
CA LEU A 20 16.61 -0.99 5.31
C LEU A 20 15.18 -0.68 4.87
N ILE A 21 14.64 0.47 5.24
CA ILE A 21 13.28 0.84 4.89
C ILE A 21 13.14 0.99 3.38
N HIS A 22 14.09 1.62 2.68
CA HIS A 22 14.05 1.71 1.22
C HIS A 22 13.95 0.34 0.57
N THR A 23 14.73 -0.62 1.04
CA THR A 23 14.69 -2.00 0.56
C THR A 23 13.31 -2.62 0.78
N ILE A 24 12.74 -2.41 1.97
CA ILE A 24 11.43 -2.95 2.30
C ILE A 24 10.33 -2.32 1.46
N LEU A 25 10.38 -1.00 1.23
CA LEU A 25 9.38 -0.32 0.41
C LEU A 25 9.39 -0.84 -1.03
N GLN A 26 10.57 -1.10 -1.58
CA GLN A 26 10.68 -1.71 -2.89
C GLN A 26 10.08 -3.11 -2.90
N TYR A 27 10.38 -3.92 -1.90
CA TYR A 27 9.81 -5.26 -1.75
C TYR A 27 8.29 -5.22 -1.67
N LEU A 28 7.72 -4.28 -0.91
CA LEU A 28 6.27 -4.13 -0.81
C LEU A 28 5.65 -3.83 -2.16
N ASN A 29 6.22 -2.89 -2.91
CA ASN A 29 5.69 -2.53 -4.22
C ASN A 29 5.72 -3.69 -5.22
N GLU A 30 6.73 -4.53 -5.13
CA GLU A 30 6.87 -5.69 -6.01
C GLU A 30 5.99 -6.88 -5.61
N ASN A 31 5.44 -6.87 -4.39
CA ASN A 31 4.72 -8.02 -3.83
C ASN A 31 3.34 -7.69 -3.29
N LEU A 32 2.71 -6.60 -3.77
CA LEU A 32 1.40 -6.17 -3.27
C LEU A 32 0.30 -7.23 -3.42
N SER A 33 0.42 -8.09 -4.44
CA SER A 33 -0.56 -9.16 -4.68
C SER A 33 -0.54 -10.26 -3.62
N LYS A 34 0.51 -10.32 -2.81
CA LYS A 34 0.60 -11.31 -1.75
C LYS A 34 -0.23 -10.88 -0.54
N SER A 35 -1.26 -11.66 -0.21
CA SER A 35 -2.15 -11.35 0.92
C SER A 35 -1.47 -11.54 2.28
N THR A 36 -0.31 -12.21 2.30
CA THR A 36 0.39 -12.60 3.53
C THR A 36 1.48 -11.62 3.96
N LEU A 37 1.54 -10.43 3.39
CA LEU A 37 2.53 -9.43 3.79
C LEU A 37 2.24 -8.93 5.21
N THR A 38 3.13 -9.22 6.14
CA THR A 38 3.05 -8.73 7.52
C THR A 38 4.40 -8.17 7.93
N LEU A 39 4.38 -7.26 8.88
CA LEU A 39 5.62 -6.69 9.43
C LEU A 39 6.51 -7.78 10.02
N LYS A 40 5.91 -8.75 10.73
CA LYS A 40 6.64 -9.85 11.34
C LYS A 40 7.38 -10.68 10.28
N LYS A 41 6.70 -11.00 9.17
CA LYS A 41 7.29 -11.77 8.09
C LYS A 41 8.45 -11.02 7.44
N ILE A 42 8.26 -9.74 7.21
CA ILE A 42 9.29 -8.90 6.60
C ILE A 42 10.50 -8.76 7.52
N ALA A 43 10.27 -8.63 8.82
CA ALA A 43 11.34 -8.61 9.80
C ALA A 43 12.15 -9.90 9.78
N GLU A 44 11.46 -11.06 9.71
CA GLU A 44 12.12 -12.36 9.60
C GLU A 44 13.01 -12.45 8.35
N ILE A 45 12.49 -12.04 7.21
CA ILE A 45 13.24 -12.07 5.93
C ILE A 45 14.50 -11.23 6.01
N ASN A 46 14.44 -10.11 6.72
CA ASN A 46 15.56 -9.16 6.81
C ASN A 46 16.42 -9.36 8.07
N TYR A 47 16.16 -10.41 8.85
CA TYR A 47 16.92 -10.75 10.07
C TYR A 47 16.96 -9.62 11.08
N VAL A 48 15.84 -8.91 11.25
CA VAL A 48 15.73 -7.82 12.21
C VAL A 48 14.61 -8.07 13.21
N ASN A 49 14.70 -7.42 14.35
CA ASN A 49 13.67 -7.50 15.38
C ASN A 49 12.41 -6.77 14.92
N PRO A 50 11.22 -7.39 15.03
CA PRO A 50 9.97 -6.75 14.59
C PRO A 50 9.68 -5.42 15.29
N SER A 51 9.99 -5.30 16.58
CA SER A 51 9.76 -4.04 17.30
C SER A 51 10.66 -2.93 16.79
N TYR A 52 11.91 -3.26 16.50
CA TYR A 52 12.85 -2.32 15.89
C TYR A 52 12.34 -1.88 14.52
N LEU A 53 11.94 -2.85 13.69
CA LEU A 53 11.44 -2.55 12.35
C LEU A 53 10.19 -1.66 12.41
N SER A 54 9.26 -1.95 13.31
CA SER A 54 8.05 -1.16 13.50
C SER A 54 8.39 0.31 13.79
N ARG A 55 9.33 0.53 14.70
CA ARG A 55 9.77 1.87 15.09
C ARG A 55 10.44 2.61 13.92
N ILE A 56 11.40 1.97 13.28
CA ILE A 56 12.14 2.58 12.16
C ILE A 56 11.22 2.85 10.97
N PHE A 57 10.30 1.92 10.70
CA PHE A 57 9.35 2.11 9.60
C PHE A 57 8.53 3.39 9.80
N LYS A 58 8.00 3.57 11.01
CA LYS A 58 7.21 4.76 11.32
C LYS A 58 8.06 6.04 11.30
N GLU A 59 9.29 5.97 11.78
CA GLU A 59 10.19 7.13 11.76
C GLU A 59 10.51 7.58 10.33
N VAL A 60 10.78 6.63 9.43
CA VAL A 60 11.17 6.95 8.05
C VAL A 60 9.96 7.32 7.19
N THR A 61 8.87 6.56 7.27
CA THR A 61 7.71 6.77 6.40
C THR A 61 6.66 7.71 6.99
N GLN A 62 6.72 8.01 8.29
CA GLN A 62 5.73 8.79 9.02
C GLN A 62 4.36 8.09 9.09
N MET A 63 4.32 6.79 8.80
CA MET A 63 3.11 5.96 8.87
C MET A 63 3.47 4.61 9.47
N ASN A 64 2.51 3.99 10.18
CA ASN A 64 2.73 2.60 10.58
C ASN A 64 2.64 1.70 9.35
N PHE A 65 3.17 0.47 9.51
CA PHE A 65 3.27 -0.48 8.40
C PHE A 65 1.89 -0.84 7.81
N VAL A 66 0.90 -1.10 8.67
CA VAL A 66 -0.43 -1.53 8.23
C VAL A 66 -1.09 -0.46 7.36
N ASP A 67 -1.03 0.80 7.81
CA ASP A 67 -1.63 1.91 7.06
C ASP A 67 -0.86 2.18 5.77
N TYR A 68 0.46 2.10 5.81
CA TYR A 68 1.29 2.30 4.61
C TYR A 68 0.96 1.26 3.55
N LEU A 69 0.92 -0.03 3.94
CA LEU A 69 0.59 -1.11 3.02
C LEU A 69 -0.80 -0.95 2.42
N ALA A 70 -1.79 -0.60 3.27
CA ALA A 70 -3.15 -0.35 2.80
C ALA A 70 -3.17 0.78 1.76
N THR A 71 -2.44 1.86 2.01
CA THR A 71 -2.37 2.98 1.07
C THR A 71 -1.77 2.56 -0.26
N LEU A 72 -0.70 1.76 -0.26
CA LEU A 72 -0.10 1.24 -1.50
C LEU A 72 -1.08 0.39 -2.29
N ARG A 73 -1.82 -0.48 -1.60
CA ARG A 73 -2.80 -1.35 -2.23
C ARG A 73 -3.94 -0.55 -2.87
N ILE A 74 -4.43 0.46 -2.16
CA ILE A 74 -5.50 1.31 -2.68
C ILE A 74 -5.03 2.15 -3.85
N GLU A 75 -3.82 2.70 -3.81
CA GLU A 75 -3.27 3.45 -4.94
C GLU A 75 -3.14 2.57 -6.19
N LYS A 76 -2.67 1.33 -6.03
CA LYS A 76 -2.63 0.39 -7.15
C LYS A 76 -4.03 0.07 -7.67
N ALA A 77 -4.99 -0.14 -6.76
CA ALA A 77 -6.38 -0.41 -7.13
C ALA A 77 -6.96 0.73 -7.96
N LYS A 78 -6.69 1.97 -7.59
CA LYS A 78 -7.14 3.14 -8.37
C LYS A 78 -6.61 3.08 -9.79
N ARG A 79 -5.33 2.76 -9.97
CA ARG A 79 -4.73 2.66 -11.30
C ARG A 79 -5.40 1.55 -12.13
N LEU A 80 -5.68 0.42 -11.51
CA LEU A 80 -6.34 -0.69 -12.20
C LEU A 80 -7.79 -0.35 -12.56
N LEU A 81 -8.49 0.38 -11.71
CA LEU A 81 -9.84 0.85 -12.00
C LEU A 81 -9.86 1.80 -13.20
N GLN A 82 -8.82 2.60 -13.36
CA GLN A 82 -8.71 3.54 -14.47
C GLN A 82 -8.55 2.83 -15.82
N THR A 83 -7.98 1.64 -15.86
CA THR A 83 -7.84 0.87 -17.10
C THR A 83 -9.17 0.35 -17.61
N GLY A 84 -10.13 0.10 -16.72
CA GLY A 84 -11.46 -0.38 -17.08
C GLY A 84 -11.53 -1.83 -17.52
N ASN A 85 -10.42 -2.57 -17.50
CA ASN A 85 -10.34 -3.91 -18.07
C ASN A 85 -10.62 -5.03 -17.08
N LEU A 86 -10.57 -4.75 -15.78
CA LEU A 86 -10.70 -5.76 -14.74
C LEU A 86 -11.99 -5.57 -13.94
N ARG A 87 -12.54 -6.69 -13.50
CA ARG A 87 -13.66 -6.67 -12.56
C ARG A 87 -13.18 -6.31 -11.16
N ILE A 88 -14.08 -5.83 -10.34
CA ILE A 88 -13.74 -5.39 -8.97
C ILE A 88 -13.05 -6.50 -8.17
N TYR A 89 -13.56 -7.75 -8.25
CA TYR A 89 -12.94 -8.84 -7.51
C TYR A 89 -11.54 -9.19 -8.04
N GLU A 90 -11.32 -9.01 -9.34
CA GLU A 90 -10.00 -9.23 -9.93
C GLU A 90 -9.00 -8.17 -9.45
N ILE A 91 -9.46 -6.94 -9.32
CA ILE A 91 -8.65 -5.85 -8.78
C ILE A 91 -8.30 -6.12 -7.32
N ALA A 92 -9.27 -6.55 -6.53
CA ALA A 92 -9.05 -6.89 -5.12
C ALA A 92 -7.93 -7.96 -4.99
N GLU A 93 -8.03 -9.03 -5.77
CA GLU A 93 -7.01 -10.07 -5.77
C GLU A 93 -5.64 -9.53 -6.21
N SER A 94 -5.62 -8.70 -7.23
CA SER A 94 -4.37 -8.14 -7.76
C SER A 94 -3.63 -7.27 -6.74
N VAL A 95 -4.34 -6.70 -5.79
CA VAL A 95 -3.73 -5.89 -4.74
C VAL A 95 -3.61 -6.63 -3.40
N GLY A 96 -3.80 -7.96 -3.41
CA GLY A 96 -3.57 -8.80 -2.23
C GLY A 96 -4.70 -8.85 -1.23
N ILE A 97 -5.92 -8.46 -1.62
CA ILE A 97 -7.10 -8.51 -0.76
C ILE A 97 -8.08 -9.52 -1.36
N SER A 98 -8.17 -10.70 -0.74
CA SER A 98 -8.97 -11.79 -1.29
C SER A 98 -10.47 -11.63 -1.08
N ASP A 99 -10.89 -10.89 -0.05
CA ASP A 99 -12.30 -10.65 0.25
C ASP A 99 -12.78 -9.36 -0.41
N PRO A 100 -13.65 -9.44 -1.44
CA PRO A 100 -14.13 -8.23 -2.12
C PRO A 100 -14.91 -7.28 -1.21
N ASN A 101 -15.60 -7.80 -0.20
CA ASN A 101 -16.35 -6.96 0.75
C ASN A 101 -15.38 -6.15 1.61
N TYR A 102 -14.33 -6.78 2.10
CA TYR A 102 -13.30 -6.08 2.86
C TYR A 102 -12.58 -5.05 1.96
N PHE A 103 -12.28 -5.43 0.72
CA PHE A 103 -11.66 -4.52 -0.24
C PHE A 103 -12.51 -3.25 -0.43
N SER A 104 -13.83 -3.42 -0.63
CA SER A 104 -14.73 -2.28 -0.83
C SER A 104 -14.76 -1.36 0.37
N LYS A 105 -14.79 -1.92 1.57
CA LYS A 105 -14.77 -1.14 2.81
C LYS A 105 -13.46 -0.37 2.96
N LEU A 106 -12.34 -1.02 2.69
CA LEU A 106 -11.03 -0.40 2.79
C LEU A 106 -10.87 0.71 1.74
N PHE A 107 -11.29 0.44 0.52
CA PHE A 107 -11.25 1.42 -0.56
C PHE A 107 -12.07 2.67 -0.20
N LYS A 108 -13.28 2.47 0.32
CA LYS A 108 -14.14 3.58 0.75
C LYS A 108 -13.52 4.37 1.90
N LYS A 109 -12.85 3.69 2.82
CA LYS A 109 -12.16 4.35 3.94
C LYS A 109 -11.11 5.34 3.44
N TYR A 110 -10.37 4.98 2.39
CA TYR A 110 -9.26 5.79 1.90
C TYR A 110 -9.65 6.77 0.78
N THR A 111 -10.77 6.55 0.09
CA THR A 111 -11.16 7.37 -1.06
C THR A 111 -12.51 8.06 -0.89
N ASN A 112 -13.27 7.70 0.14
CA ASN A 112 -14.66 8.13 0.37
C ASN A 112 -15.64 7.63 -0.69
N MET A 113 -15.22 6.69 -1.53
CA MET A 113 -16.04 6.06 -2.56
C MET A 113 -15.85 4.55 -2.54
N THR A 114 -16.90 3.80 -2.91
CA THR A 114 -16.72 2.38 -3.21
C THR A 114 -15.94 2.25 -4.52
N PRO A 115 -15.32 1.08 -4.79
CA PRO A 115 -14.65 0.88 -6.08
C PRO A 115 -15.58 1.10 -7.29
N ALA A 116 -16.84 0.66 -7.18
CA ALA A 116 -17.81 0.85 -8.26
C ALA A 116 -18.12 2.33 -8.48
N GLN A 117 -18.30 3.10 -7.41
CA GLN A 117 -18.51 4.55 -7.50
C GLN A 117 -17.32 5.26 -8.11
N TYR A 118 -16.11 4.85 -7.72
CA TYR A 118 -14.87 5.44 -8.24
C TYR A 118 -14.74 5.18 -9.74
N LYS A 119 -15.02 3.96 -10.18
CA LYS A 119 -15.00 3.58 -11.60
C LYS A 119 -16.00 4.40 -12.41
N GLU A 120 -17.20 4.57 -11.89
CA GLU A 120 -18.25 5.36 -12.52
C GLU A 120 -17.84 6.83 -12.64
N GLU A 121 -17.26 7.39 -11.59
CA GLU A 121 -16.79 8.78 -11.59
C GLU A 121 -15.69 9.02 -12.64
N ILE A 122 -14.75 8.09 -12.79
CA ILE A 122 -13.71 8.17 -13.81
C ILE A 122 -14.33 8.20 -15.21
N HIS A 123 -15.27 7.31 -15.50
CA HIS A 123 -15.92 7.24 -16.82
C HIS A 123 -16.72 8.50 -17.11
N ARG A 124 -17.37 9.08 -16.10
CA ARG A 124 -18.11 10.33 -16.28
C ARG A 124 -17.18 11.48 -16.62
N GLN A 125 -16.00 11.54 -16.03
CA GLN A 125 -15.01 12.59 -16.35
C GLN A 125 -14.45 12.45 -17.76
N GLU A 126 -14.33 11.23 -18.27
CA GLU A 126 -13.85 10.97 -19.63
C GLU A 126 -14.84 11.42 -20.71
N ASP A 127 -16.13 11.51 -20.37
CA ASP A 127 -17.18 11.92 -21.31
C ASP A 127 -17.21 13.44 -21.56
N PHE A 128 -16.37 14.18 -20.87
CA PHE A 128 -16.17 15.60 -21.11
C PHE A 128 -14.83 15.85 -21.84
#